data_2f54cd4d5581efb11d83b838dd4c6a20
#
_entry.id   2f54cd4d5581efb11d83b838dd4c6a20
#
_cell.length_a   1.000
_cell.length_b   1.000
_cell.length_c   1.000
_cell.angle_alpha   90.00
_cell.angle_beta   90.00
_cell.angle_gamma   90.00
#
_symmetry.space_group_name_H-M   'P 1'
#
loop_
_entity.id
_entity.type
_entity.pdbx_description
1 polymer ?
#
loop_
_entity_poly.entity_id
_entity_poly.type
_entity_poly.pdbx_seq_one_letter_code
_entity_poly.pdbx_strand_id
1 'polypeptide(L)'
;MKTLFNLILAKKRKNHIIIAHRGYWLDDKEKNTKIAFERSFSLGFGTETDIRDFNGDLVISHDFPTKDSITVDMFFQIFNSFDKTLPLALNIKSDGLQDLLLKLLKKYNIENYYVFDMSVPDALGYLNKGINIYTRESEYEKTPSFYSKAKGVWLDEFLNNWITKEKIQNHIDNNKSICIVSPELHKRDYTNEWKKYRDYFDVTNNLKVNICTDKPVEAKSFFKWEK
;
A
#
# COMPACT_ATOMS: atom_id res chain seq x y z
N MET A 1 6.97 29.58 -33.55
CA MET A 1 7.01 28.09 -33.53
C MET A 1 7.88 27.48 -32.40
N LYS A 2 8.55 28.26 -31.54
CA LYS A 2 9.31 27.75 -30.36
C LYS A 2 8.51 27.74 -29.04
N THR A 3 7.34 28.34 -29.00
CA THR A 3 6.53 28.49 -27.77
C THR A 3 5.55 27.34 -27.54
N LEU A 4 5.27 26.51 -28.53
CA LEU A 4 4.35 25.37 -28.42
C LEU A 4 5.06 24.08 -28.00
N PHE A 5 6.40 23.99 -28.19
CA PHE A 5 7.20 22.82 -27.81
C PHE A 5 7.52 22.80 -26.31
N ASN A 6 7.49 23.94 -25.63
CA ASN A 6 7.75 24.05 -24.18
C ASN A 6 6.52 23.77 -23.32
N LEU A 7 5.32 23.69 -23.88
CA LEU A 7 4.10 23.32 -23.14
C LEU A 7 3.86 21.80 -23.07
N ILE A 8 4.61 21.02 -23.84
CA ILE A 8 4.49 19.53 -23.91
C ILE A 8 5.46 18.82 -22.92
N LEU A 9 6.35 19.57 -22.31
CA LEU A 9 7.00 19.16 -21.06
C LEU A 9 6.06 19.43 -19.87
N ALA A 10 4.77 19.07 -20.01
CA ALA A 10 3.91 18.88 -18.86
C ALA A 10 4.65 17.91 -17.93
N LYS A 11 5.05 18.41 -16.75
CA LYS A 11 5.63 17.66 -15.64
C LYS A 11 4.99 16.27 -15.64
N LYS A 12 5.72 15.24 -16.07
CA LYS A 12 5.30 13.85 -15.82
C LYS A 12 5.14 13.77 -14.31
N ARG A 13 3.88 13.74 -13.83
CA ARG A 13 3.59 13.63 -12.41
C ARG A 13 4.31 12.40 -11.91
N LYS A 14 5.19 12.56 -10.94
CA LYS A 14 5.79 11.43 -10.24
C LYS A 14 4.63 10.65 -9.63
N ASN A 15 4.40 9.44 -10.10
CA ASN A 15 3.29 8.58 -9.62
C ASN A 15 3.65 7.86 -8.31
N HIS A 16 4.48 8.48 -7.48
CA HIS A 16 4.80 7.96 -6.16
C HIS A 16 3.73 8.40 -5.17
N ILE A 17 3.24 7.48 -4.37
CA ILE A 17 2.20 7.76 -3.38
C ILE A 17 2.68 7.28 -2.02
N ILE A 18 2.40 8.10 -1.01
CA ILE A 18 2.59 7.71 0.38
C ILE A 18 1.35 6.94 0.81
N ILE A 19 1.57 5.80 1.45
CA ILE A 19 0.55 4.98 2.08
C ILE A 19 0.70 5.13 3.59
N ALA A 20 -0.33 5.65 4.24
CA ALA A 20 -0.37 5.75 5.68
C ALA A 20 -0.68 4.36 6.28
N HIS A 21 0.22 3.82 7.10
CA HIS A 21 0.06 2.54 7.77
C HIS A 21 -1.04 2.62 8.83
N ARG A 22 -2.11 1.84 8.64
CA ARG A 22 -3.33 1.83 9.46
C ARG A 22 -4.04 3.19 9.55
N GLY A 23 -4.00 3.97 8.42
CA GLY A 23 -4.46 5.34 8.37
C GLY A 23 -3.44 6.35 8.94
N TYR A 24 -3.78 7.66 8.89
CA TYR A 24 -2.94 8.68 9.53
C TYR A 24 -3.43 8.95 10.95
N TRP A 25 -2.83 8.28 11.90
CA TRP A 25 -3.10 8.36 13.33
C TRP A 25 -2.12 9.33 14.03
N LEU A 26 -2.56 9.93 15.11
CA LEU A 26 -1.76 10.81 15.98
C LEU A 26 -1.49 10.16 17.35
N ASP A 27 -2.30 9.18 17.71
CA ASP A 27 -2.15 8.35 18.90
C ASP A 27 -2.32 6.89 18.47
N ASP A 28 -1.59 5.97 19.09
CA ASP A 28 -1.64 4.54 18.75
C ASP A 28 -3.05 3.93 18.79
N LYS A 29 -3.94 4.48 19.62
CA LYS A 29 -5.34 4.04 19.72
C LYS A 29 -6.19 4.43 18.52
N GLU A 30 -5.72 5.36 17.70
CA GLU A 30 -6.42 5.76 16.47
C GLU A 30 -6.13 4.83 15.28
N LYS A 31 -5.13 3.93 15.37
CA LYS A 31 -4.79 2.99 14.30
C LYS A 31 -6.01 2.19 13.87
N ASN A 32 -6.22 2.06 12.55
CA ASN A 32 -7.36 1.34 12.00
C ASN A 32 -8.74 1.89 12.41
N THR A 33 -8.84 3.18 12.69
CA THR A 33 -10.10 3.84 13.04
C THR A 33 -10.59 4.78 11.95
N LYS A 34 -11.87 5.11 12.00
CA LYS A 34 -12.51 6.07 11.11
C LYS A 34 -11.75 7.39 11.02
N ILE A 35 -11.35 7.96 12.16
CA ILE A 35 -10.67 9.27 12.19
C ILE A 35 -9.29 9.22 11.50
N ALA A 36 -8.54 8.13 11.67
CA ALA A 36 -7.25 7.96 10.99
C ALA A 36 -7.41 7.80 9.47
N PHE A 37 -8.46 7.10 9.03
CA PHE A 37 -8.77 6.94 7.60
C PHE A 37 -9.20 8.26 6.96
N GLU A 38 -10.15 8.98 7.58
CA GLU A 38 -10.59 10.29 7.08
C GLU A 38 -9.44 11.29 6.99
N ARG A 39 -8.57 11.30 8.00
CA ARG A 39 -7.37 12.16 8.02
C ARG A 39 -6.38 11.77 6.91
N SER A 40 -6.15 10.47 6.70
CA SER A 40 -5.30 9.97 5.62
C SER A 40 -5.80 10.43 4.25
N PHE A 41 -7.04 10.15 3.93
CA PHE A 41 -7.63 10.45 2.63
C PHE A 41 -7.76 11.95 2.37
N SER A 42 -8.11 12.75 3.39
CA SER A 42 -8.20 14.23 3.27
C SER A 42 -6.87 14.88 2.90
N LEU A 43 -5.75 14.30 3.34
CA LEU A 43 -4.40 14.78 3.01
C LEU A 43 -3.83 14.18 1.72
N GLY A 44 -4.61 13.31 1.05
CA GLY A 44 -4.25 12.69 -0.20
C GLY A 44 -3.27 11.55 -0.07
N PHE A 45 -3.25 10.85 1.06
CA PHE A 45 -2.49 9.62 1.25
C PHE A 45 -3.32 8.40 0.87
N GLY A 46 -2.67 7.38 0.26
CA GLY A 46 -3.20 6.02 0.28
C GLY A 46 -3.24 5.49 1.70
N THR A 47 -3.84 4.34 1.89
CA THR A 47 -3.96 3.77 3.24
C THR A 47 -3.72 2.26 3.17
N GLU A 48 -2.89 1.80 4.08
CA GLU A 48 -2.80 0.38 4.46
C GLU A 48 -3.76 0.11 5.62
N THR A 49 -4.42 -1.06 5.61
CA THR A 49 -5.29 -1.50 6.70
C THR A 49 -5.43 -3.01 6.74
N ASP A 50 -5.77 -3.54 7.92
CA ASP A 50 -5.80 -4.96 8.25
C ASP A 50 -7.21 -5.55 8.11
N ILE A 51 -7.40 -6.56 7.26
CA ILE A 51 -8.70 -7.19 6.98
C ILE A 51 -8.80 -8.54 7.69
N ARG A 52 -9.88 -8.71 8.46
CA ARG A 52 -10.28 -9.96 9.11
C ARG A 52 -11.76 -10.24 8.92
N ASP A 53 -12.17 -11.43 9.31
CA ASP A 53 -13.57 -11.81 9.47
C ASP A 53 -14.02 -11.73 10.94
N PHE A 54 -15.26 -11.36 11.15
CA PHE A 54 -15.90 -11.38 12.46
C PHE A 54 -17.42 -11.57 12.30
N ASN A 55 -17.97 -12.63 12.90
CA ASN A 55 -19.40 -12.94 12.87
C ASN A 55 -20.02 -12.95 11.45
N GLY A 56 -19.27 -13.38 10.44
CA GLY A 56 -19.73 -13.47 9.06
C GLY A 56 -19.53 -12.20 8.22
N ASP A 57 -19.04 -11.13 8.81
CA ASP A 57 -18.68 -9.88 8.12
C ASP A 57 -17.16 -9.68 8.02
N LEU A 58 -16.71 -8.82 7.10
CA LEU A 58 -15.33 -8.35 7.07
C LEU A 58 -15.17 -7.10 7.93
N VAL A 59 -14.15 -7.10 8.77
CA VAL A 59 -13.82 -6.02 9.69
C VAL A 59 -12.36 -5.59 9.56
N ILE A 60 -12.07 -4.40 10.06
CA ILE A 60 -10.71 -3.86 10.14
C ILE A 60 -10.17 -4.15 11.53
N SER A 61 -9.15 -5.01 11.63
CA SER A 61 -8.44 -5.28 12.89
C SER A 61 -7.10 -5.94 12.64
N HIS A 62 -6.05 -5.44 13.28
CA HIS A 62 -4.74 -6.11 13.26
C HIS A 62 -4.75 -7.38 14.11
N ASP A 63 -5.27 -7.28 15.33
CA ASP A 63 -5.37 -8.37 16.28
C ASP A 63 -6.75 -9.06 16.18
N PHE A 64 -7.10 -9.90 17.15
CA PHE A 64 -8.43 -10.50 17.20
C PHE A 64 -9.51 -9.41 17.23
N PRO A 65 -10.47 -9.45 16.29
CA PRO A 65 -11.50 -8.44 16.22
C PRO A 65 -12.46 -8.49 17.40
N THR A 66 -13.10 -7.35 17.66
CA THR A 66 -14.16 -7.21 18.66
C THR A 66 -15.42 -6.64 18.01
N LYS A 67 -16.53 -6.58 18.77
CA LYS A 67 -17.77 -5.95 18.32
C LYS A 67 -17.62 -4.46 17.93
N ASP A 68 -16.55 -3.82 18.40
CA ASP A 68 -16.27 -2.41 18.14
C ASP A 68 -15.34 -2.20 16.93
N SER A 69 -14.89 -3.29 16.31
CA SER A 69 -14.09 -3.21 15.08
C SER A 69 -14.91 -2.63 13.93
N ILE A 70 -14.36 -1.64 13.24
CA ILE A 70 -15.01 -1.03 12.07
C ILE A 70 -15.17 -2.05 10.94
N THR A 71 -16.31 -2.08 10.26
CA THR A 71 -16.52 -2.98 9.13
C THR A 71 -15.80 -2.50 7.87
N VAL A 72 -15.39 -3.42 7.00
CA VAL A 72 -14.86 -3.08 5.67
C VAL A 72 -15.89 -2.34 4.83
N ASP A 73 -17.18 -2.62 5.02
CA ASP A 73 -18.27 -1.90 4.40
C ASP A 73 -18.24 -0.40 4.76
N MET A 74 -18.10 -0.07 6.04
CA MET A 74 -17.95 1.32 6.50
C MET A 74 -16.64 1.95 6.02
N PHE A 75 -15.53 1.21 6.02
CA PHE A 75 -14.24 1.69 5.52
C PHE A 75 -14.34 2.11 4.04
N PHE A 76 -14.97 1.30 3.19
CA PHE A 76 -15.16 1.65 1.79
C PHE A 76 -16.16 2.80 1.58
N GLN A 77 -17.16 2.96 2.44
CA GLN A 77 -18.01 4.15 2.44
C GLN A 77 -17.20 5.43 2.73
N ILE A 78 -16.33 5.39 3.74
CA ILE A 78 -15.46 6.50 4.08
C ILE A 78 -14.56 6.81 2.86
N PHE A 79 -13.87 5.81 2.33
CA PHE A 79 -12.98 5.98 1.17
C PHE A 79 -13.69 6.62 -0.02
N ASN A 80 -14.92 6.20 -0.32
CA ASN A 80 -15.70 6.71 -1.44
C ASN A 80 -16.12 8.18 -1.30
N SER A 81 -15.97 8.78 -0.12
CA SER A 81 -16.19 10.20 0.12
C SER A 81 -14.97 11.06 -0.24
N PHE A 82 -13.87 10.45 -0.65
CA PHE A 82 -12.62 11.12 -0.99
C PHE A 82 -12.14 10.77 -2.40
N ASP A 83 -10.88 11.06 -2.71
CA ASP A 83 -10.26 10.77 -4.00
C ASP A 83 -10.07 9.26 -4.21
N LYS A 84 -10.90 8.67 -5.05
CA LYS A 84 -10.88 7.23 -5.36
C LYS A 84 -9.65 6.77 -6.14
N THR A 85 -8.79 7.68 -6.56
CA THR A 85 -7.52 7.35 -7.22
C THR A 85 -6.42 6.97 -6.23
N LEU A 86 -6.64 7.21 -4.93
CA LEU A 86 -5.70 6.81 -3.88
C LEU A 86 -5.65 5.27 -3.77
N PRO A 87 -4.47 4.67 -3.57
CA PRO A 87 -4.36 3.23 -3.42
C PRO A 87 -4.77 2.75 -2.04
N LEU A 88 -5.43 1.60 -2.00
CA LEU A 88 -5.70 0.84 -0.79
C LEU A 88 -4.81 -0.41 -0.74
N ALA A 89 -3.97 -0.51 0.27
CA ALA A 89 -3.19 -1.70 0.59
C ALA A 89 -3.92 -2.50 1.66
N LEU A 90 -4.52 -3.62 1.26
CA LEU A 90 -5.39 -4.43 2.10
C LEU A 90 -4.62 -5.64 2.62
N ASN A 91 -4.17 -5.57 3.86
CA ASN A 91 -3.43 -6.62 4.54
C ASN A 91 -4.40 -7.72 5.01
N ILE A 92 -4.23 -8.92 4.52
CA ILE A 92 -5.11 -10.06 4.83
C ILE A 92 -4.58 -10.78 6.07
N LYS A 93 -5.37 -10.79 7.14
CA LYS A 93 -5.01 -11.36 8.45
C LYS A 93 -5.68 -12.68 8.78
N SER A 94 -6.58 -13.17 7.92
CA SER A 94 -7.18 -14.51 8.01
C SER A 94 -7.46 -15.08 6.63
N ASP A 95 -7.45 -16.41 6.51
CA ASP A 95 -7.69 -17.13 5.24
C ASP A 95 -9.20 -17.14 4.89
N GLY A 96 -9.52 -17.32 3.61
CA GLY A 96 -10.89 -17.58 3.16
C GLY A 96 -11.77 -16.34 2.93
N LEU A 97 -11.19 -15.13 2.88
CA LEU A 97 -11.95 -13.88 2.79
C LEU A 97 -12.32 -13.45 1.36
N GLN A 98 -11.90 -14.19 0.34
CA GLN A 98 -11.94 -13.76 -1.08
C GLN A 98 -13.32 -13.37 -1.57
N ASP A 99 -14.35 -14.18 -1.26
CA ASP A 99 -15.71 -13.95 -1.78
C ASP A 99 -16.37 -12.72 -1.15
N LEU A 100 -16.25 -12.57 0.15
CA LEU A 100 -16.78 -11.41 0.86
C LEU A 100 -16.07 -10.13 0.43
N LEU A 101 -14.73 -10.18 0.31
CA LEU A 101 -13.95 -9.02 -0.12
C LEU A 101 -14.30 -8.64 -1.56
N LEU A 102 -14.35 -9.59 -2.49
CA LEU A 102 -14.71 -9.34 -3.89
C LEU A 102 -16.11 -8.71 -4.02
N LYS A 103 -17.08 -9.18 -3.22
CA LYS A 103 -18.42 -8.61 -3.17
C LYS A 103 -18.39 -7.13 -2.75
N LEU A 104 -17.62 -6.79 -1.70
CA LEU A 104 -17.51 -5.41 -1.21
C LEU A 104 -16.74 -4.51 -2.19
N LEU A 105 -15.63 -5.00 -2.78
CA LEU A 105 -14.87 -4.27 -3.80
C LEU A 105 -15.77 -3.89 -4.98
N LYS A 106 -16.60 -4.82 -5.45
CA LYS A 106 -17.58 -4.56 -6.52
C LYS A 106 -18.68 -3.61 -6.09
N LYS A 107 -19.27 -3.80 -4.90
CA LYS A 107 -20.33 -2.94 -4.35
C LYS A 107 -19.93 -1.47 -4.30
N TYR A 108 -18.68 -1.19 -3.94
CA TYR A 108 -18.16 0.15 -3.77
C TYR A 108 -17.35 0.67 -4.98
N ASN A 109 -17.22 -0.13 -6.03
CA ASN A 109 -16.41 0.18 -7.21
C ASN A 109 -14.98 0.59 -6.83
N ILE A 110 -14.32 -0.24 -6.00
CA ILE A 110 -12.94 -0.03 -5.57
C ILE A 110 -12.02 -0.61 -6.65
N GLU A 111 -11.27 0.24 -7.34
CA GLU A 111 -10.43 -0.15 -8.48
C GLU A 111 -8.93 -0.11 -8.14
N ASN A 112 -8.49 0.92 -7.40
CA ASN A 112 -7.07 1.10 -7.06
C ASN A 112 -6.75 0.47 -5.70
N TYR A 113 -6.61 -0.86 -5.69
CA TYR A 113 -6.28 -1.62 -4.51
C TYR A 113 -5.39 -2.80 -4.83
N TYR A 114 -4.78 -3.36 -3.81
CA TYR A 114 -4.16 -4.69 -3.81
C TYR A 114 -4.28 -5.33 -2.44
N VAL A 115 -4.32 -6.68 -2.43
CA VAL A 115 -4.24 -7.46 -1.20
C VAL A 115 -2.85 -8.07 -1.05
N PHE A 116 -2.41 -8.28 0.17
CA PHE A 116 -1.09 -8.82 0.46
C PHE A 116 -1.08 -9.55 1.82
N ASP A 117 0.00 -10.23 2.15
CA ASP A 117 0.23 -11.01 3.38
C ASP A 117 -0.68 -12.25 3.56
N MET A 118 -1.37 -12.69 2.51
CA MET A 118 -2.09 -13.96 2.54
C MET A 118 -1.11 -15.13 2.71
N SER A 119 -1.56 -16.22 3.33
CA SER A 119 -0.85 -17.48 3.23
C SER A 119 -0.69 -17.92 1.76
N VAL A 120 0.36 -18.68 1.45
CA VAL A 120 0.59 -19.14 0.06
C VAL A 120 -0.60 -19.91 -0.51
N PRO A 121 -1.23 -20.85 0.21
CA PRO A 121 -2.44 -21.51 -0.29
C PRO A 121 -3.61 -20.56 -0.51
N ASP A 122 -3.82 -19.61 0.40
CA ASP A 122 -4.93 -18.65 0.33
C ASP A 122 -4.78 -17.67 -0.83
N ALA A 123 -3.53 -17.28 -1.17
CA ALA A 123 -3.23 -16.42 -2.31
C ALA A 123 -3.75 -16.98 -3.65
N LEU A 124 -3.81 -18.31 -3.81
CA LEU A 124 -4.41 -18.94 -4.99
C LEU A 124 -5.89 -18.59 -5.14
N GLY A 125 -6.62 -18.51 -4.03
CA GLY A 125 -8.03 -18.11 -4.02
C GLY A 125 -8.24 -16.71 -4.57
N TYR A 126 -7.40 -15.75 -4.18
CA TYR A 126 -7.42 -14.38 -4.70
C TYR A 126 -7.06 -14.31 -6.19
N LEU A 127 -6.00 -15.00 -6.59
CA LEU A 127 -5.59 -15.07 -8.01
C LEU A 127 -6.68 -15.68 -8.90
N ASN A 128 -7.31 -16.77 -8.48
CA ASN A 128 -8.37 -17.44 -9.24
C ASN A 128 -9.62 -16.56 -9.41
N LYS A 129 -9.84 -15.61 -8.53
CA LYS A 129 -10.94 -14.63 -8.61
C LYS A 129 -10.56 -13.33 -9.32
N GLY A 130 -9.32 -13.21 -9.80
CA GLY A 130 -8.82 -12.01 -10.49
C GLY A 130 -8.63 -10.81 -9.55
N ILE A 131 -8.49 -11.03 -8.25
CA ILE A 131 -8.19 -9.99 -7.27
C ILE A 131 -6.71 -9.60 -7.41
N ASN A 132 -6.43 -8.30 -7.37
CA ASN A 132 -5.07 -7.80 -7.47
C ASN A 132 -4.27 -8.16 -6.22
N ILE A 133 -3.21 -8.95 -6.36
CA ILE A 133 -2.33 -9.29 -5.25
C ILE A 133 -0.95 -8.64 -5.39
N TYR A 134 -0.35 -8.30 -4.25
CA TYR A 134 1.10 -8.11 -4.12
C TYR A 134 1.68 -9.31 -3.39
N THR A 135 2.86 -9.72 -3.83
CA THR A 135 3.65 -10.73 -3.13
C THR A 135 4.68 -10.03 -2.25
N ARG A 136 5.08 -10.66 -1.14
CA ARG A 136 6.10 -10.08 -0.26
C ARG A 136 7.48 -10.57 -0.64
N GLU A 137 8.48 -9.68 -0.57
CA GLU A 137 9.89 -10.02 -0.55
C GLU A 137 10.52 -9.44 0.72
N SER A 138 11.27 -10.26 1.42
CA SER A 138 11.92 -9.92 2.69
C SER A 138 13.15 -10.78 2.91
N GLU A 139 13.86 -10.59 4.02
CA GLU A 139 14.95 -11.47 4.43
C GLU A 139 14.51 -12.94 4.57
N TYR A 140 13.22 -13.15 4.88
CA TYR A 140 12.63 -14.47 5.10
C TYR A 140 11.99 -15.05 3.82
N GLU A 141 11.61 -14.20 2.88
CA GLU A 141 10.93 -14.57 1.63
C GLU A 141 11.72 -14.07 0.42
N LYS A 142 12.94 -14.62 0.24
CA LYS A 142 13.86 -14.20 -0.84
C LYS A 142 13.37 -14.54 -2.24
N THR A 143 12.46 -15.50 -2.35
CA THR A 143 11.82 -15.90 -3.61
C THR A 143 10.30 -15.80 -3.42
N PRO A 144 9.70 -14.65 -3.77
CA PRO A 144 8.28 -14.42 -3.58
C PRO A 144 7.41 -15.42 -4.33
N SER A 145 6.41 -16.02 -3.64
CA SER A 145 5.43 -16.90 -4.28
C SER A 145 4.58 -16.12 -5.27
N PHE A 146 4.24 -16.77 -6.40
CA PHE A 146 3.37 -16.20 -7.45
C PHE A 146 3.86 -14.88 -8.06
N TYR A 147 5.15 -14.59 -8.00
CA TYR A 147 5.74 -13.35 -8.51
C TYR A 147 5.27 -12.99 -9.93
N SER A 148 5.27 -13.97 -10.86
CA SER A 148 4.84 -13.72 -12.24
C SER A 148 3.39 -13.25 -12.35
N LYS A 149 2.50 -13.70 -11.45
CA LYS A 149 1.07 -13.41 -11.45
C LYS A 149 0.71 -12.17 -10.62
N ALA A 150 1.53 -11.82 -9.63
CA ALA A 150 1.32 -10.66 -8.77
C ALA A 150 1.45 -9.35 -9.55
N LYS A 151 0.61 -8.35 -9.23
CA LYS A 151 0.67 -7.00 -9.81
C LYS A 151 1.86 -6.19 -9.29
N GLY A 152 2.31 -6.51 -8.08
CA GLY A 152 3.41 -5.80 -7.45
C GLY A 152 4.07 -6.60 -6.34
N VAL A 153 5.02 -5.94 -5.69
CA VAL A 153 5.82 -6.49 -4.60
C VAL A 153 5.77 -5.56 -3.39
N TRP A 154 5.50 -6.13 -2.24
CA TRP A 154 5.63 -5.53 -0.93
C TRP A 154 7.03 -5.83 -0.41
N LEU A 155 7.91 -4.81 -0.38
CA LEU A 155 9.31 -4.95 0.02
C LEU A 155 9.43 -4.63 1.50
N ASP A 156 9.82 -5.61 2.30
CA ASP A 156 9.79 -5.57 3.75
C ASP A 156 11.15 -5.88 4.38
N GLU A 157 11.80 -4.85 4.92
CA GLU A 157 13.08 -4.92 5.61
C GLU A 157 12.89 -5.08 7.11
N PHE A 158 12.73 -6.31 7.60
CA PHE A 158 12.53 -6.57 9.04
C PHE A 158 13.76 -6.28 9.89
N LEU A 159 14.92 -6.75 9.46
CA LEU A 159 16.15 -6.74 10.26
C LEU A 159 17.26 -5.89 9.66
N ASN A 160 17.43 -5.93 8.36
CA ASN A 160 18.56 -5.36 7.67
C ASN A 160 18.15 -4.53 6.47
N ASN A 161 19.04 -3.66 6.03
CA ASN A 161 18.87 -2.84 4.83
C ASN A 161 19.34 -3.64 3.62
N TRP A 162 18.43 -4.37 2.98
CA TRP A 162 18.72 -5.22 1.82
C TRP A 162 18.15 -4.70 0.50
N ILE A 163 17.25 -3.73 0.55
CA ILE A 163 16.68 -3.12 -0.65
C ILE A 163 17.75 -2.26 -1.31
N THR A 164 18.11 -2.59 -2.56
CA THR A 164 19.05 -1.84 -3.36
C THR A 164 18.38 -1.25 -4.59
N LYS A 165 19.06 -0.33 -5.24
CA LYS A 165 18.60 0.27 -6.50
C LYS A 165 18.40 -0.79 -7.59
N GLU A 166 19.31 -1.74 -7.67
CA GLU A 166 19.26 -2.85 -8.64
C GLU A 166 18.07 -3.76 -8.37
N LYS A 167 17.73 -3.99 -7.11
CA LYS A 167 16.56 -4.77 -6.71
C LYS A 167 15.26 -4.07 -7.16
N ILE A 168 15.15 -2.79 -6.89
CA ILE A 168 14.01 -1.97 -7.33
C ILE A 168 13.91 -1.98 -8.86
N GLN A 169 15.05 -1.76 -9.55
CA GLN A 169 15.07 -1.74 -11.01
C GLN A 169 14.65 -3.09 -11.60
N ASN A 170 15.09 -4.20 -11.01
CA ASN A 170 14.67 -5.54 -11.45
C ASN A 170 13.15 -5.76 -11.36
N HIS A 171 12.50 -5.31 -10.29
CA HIS A 171 11.04 -5.39 -10.20
C HIS A 171 10.35 -4.52 -11.26
N ILE A 172 10.88 -3.35 -11.50
CA ILE A 172 10.42 -2.42 -12.53
C ILE A 172 10.49 -3.04 -13.93
N ASP A 173 11.62 -3.62 -14.28
CA ASP A 173 11.86 -4.28 -15.57
C ASP A 173 10.90 -5.47 -15.78
N ASN A 174 10.47 -6.09 -14.69
CA ASN A 174 9.43 -7.12 -14.68
C ASN A 174 8.01 -6.57 -14.58
N ASN A 175 7.79 -5.26 -14.84
CA ASN A 175 6.48 -4.59 -14.77
C ASN A 175 5.75 -4.70 -13.43
N LYS A 176 6.49 -4.78 -12.32
CA LYS A 176 5.89 -4.80 -10.98
C LYS A 176 5.74 -3.39 -10.42
N SER A 177 4.59 -3.13 -9.80
CA SER A 177 4.48 -2.03 -8.86
C SER A 177 5.18 -2.38 -7.55
N ILE A 178 5.65 -1.38 -6.83
CA ILE A 178 6.44 -1.58 -5.61
C ILE A 178 5.81 -0.80 -4.47
N CYS A 179 5.70 -1.43 -3.31
CA CYS A 179 5.47 -0.74 -2.05
C CYS A 179 6.61 -1.08 -1.09
N ILE A 180 7.36 -0.07 -0.66
CA ILE A 180 8.43 -0.24 0.32
C ILE A 180 7.85 0.00 1.71
N VAL A 181 8.11 -0.92 2.63
CA VAL A 181 7.80 -0.75 4.05
C VAL A 181 8.88 0.13 4.67
N SER A 182 8.45 1.22 5.27
CA SER A 182 9.39 2.13 5.93
C SER A 182 9.95 1.52 7.22
N PRO A 183 11.25 1.66 7.49
CA PRO A 183 11.92 0.94 8.58
C PRO A 183 11.33 1.18 9.98
N GLU A 184 10.72 2.34 10.22
CA GLU A 184 10.12 2.63 11.54
C GLU A 184 8.94 1.73 11.89
N LEU A 185 8.28 1.08 10.90
CA LEU A 185 7.26 0.08 11.16
C LEU A 185 7.83 -1.11 11.96
N HIS A 186 9.14 -1.36 11.79
CA HIS A 186 9.91 -2.38 12.52
C HIS A 186 10.78 -1.77 13.64
N LYS A 187 10.46 -0.55 14.09
CA LYS A 187 11.19 0.18 15.15
C LYS A 187 12.68 0.41 14.82
N ARG A 188 13.00 0.54 13.53
CA ARG A 188 14.36 0.82 13.03
C ARG A 188 14.49 2.29 12.63
N ASP A 189 15.72 2.80 12.57
CA ASP A 189 15.98 4.14 12.03
C ASP A 189 15.68 4.18 10.52
N TYR A 190 14.87 5.15 10.10
CA TYR A 190 14.45 5.34 8.71
C TYR A 190 15.20 6.47 8.01
N THR A 191 15.89 7.33 8.74
CA THR A 191 16.45 8.58 8.19
C THR A 191 17.44 8.35 7.06
N ASN A 192 18.34 7.38 7.22
CA ASN A 192 19.33 7.05 6.19
C ASN A 192 18.70 6.25 5.04
N GLU A 193 17.74 5.38 5.35
CA GLU A 193 17.07 4.60 4.32
C GLU A 193 16.21 5.50 3.43
N TRP A 194 15.50 6.47 3.99
CA TRP A 194 14.75 7.43 3.19
C TRP A 194 15.62 8.25 2.23
N LYS A 195 16.87 8.57 2.60
CA LYS A 195 17.83 9.21 1.70
C LYS A 195 18.13 8.32 0.49
N LYS A 196 18.41 7.03 0.72
CA LYS A 196 18.63 6.05 -0.35
C LYS A 196 17.38 5.88 -1.21
N TYR A 197 16.22 5.71 -0.60
CA TYR A 197 14.96 5.55 -1.35
C TYR A 197 14.67 6.77 -2.21
N ARG A 198 14.93 7.99 -1.74
CA ARG A 198 14.77 9.21 -2.55
C ARG A 198 15.65 9.16 -3.80
N ASP A 199 16.91 8.74 -3.66
CA ASP A 199 17.81 8.61 -4.79
C ASP A 199 17.35 7.53 -5.79
N TYR A 200 16.73 6.45 -5.29
CA TYR A 200 16.15 5.41 -6.13
C TYR A 200 14.89 5.89 -6.87
N PHE A 201 14.03 6.64 -6.19
CA PHE A 201 12.81 7.20 -6.78
C PHE A 201 13.08 8.26 -7.84
N ASP A 202 14.15 9.03 -7.71
CA ASP A 202 14.52 10.04 -8.71
C ASP A 202 14.91 9.42 -10.05
N VAL A 203 15.40 8.20 -10.06
CA VAL A 203 15.79 7.46 -11.27
C VAL A 203 14.61 6.73 -11.93
N THR A 204 13.58 6.38 -11.15
CA THR A 204 12.46 5.55 -11.63
C THR A 204 11.34 6.35 -12.30
N ASN A 205 11.66 7.21 -13.21
CA ASN A 205 10.82 8.26 -13.84
C ASN A 205 9.40 7.88 -14.28
N ASN A 206 8.87 6.66 -14.10
CA ASN A 206 7.58 6.25 -14.64
C ASN A 206 6.83 5.15 -13.88
N LEU A 207 7.24 4.75 -12.67
CA LEU A 207 6.67 3.55 -12.06
C LEU A 207 6.02 3.84 -10.72
N LYS A 208 4.97 3.08 -10.45
CA LYS A 208 4.23 3.15 -9.20
C LYS A 208 5.09 2.58 -8.07
N VAL A 209 5.98 3.39 -7.53
CA VAL A 209 6.70 3.07 -6.29
C VAL A 209 6.05 3.86 -5.17
N ASN A 210 5.57 3.14 -4.18
CA ASN A 210 4.91 3.68 -3.00
C ASN A 210 5.79 3.40 -1.77
N ILE A 211 5.58 4.16 -0.71
CA ILE A 211 6.14 3.88 0.61
C ILE A 211 5.00 3.79 1.63
N CYS A 212 4.99 2.72 2.43
CA CYS A 212 4.09 2.57 3.56
C CYS A 212 4.81 3.00 4.84
N THR A 213 4.22 3.96 5.58
CA THR A 213 4.90 4.61 6.71
C THR A 213 3.92 5.03 7.81
N ASP A 214 4.39 5.03 9.06
CA ASP A 214 3.72 5.63 10.21
C ASP A 214 3.83 7.17 10.22
N LYS A 215 4.67 7.75 9.34
CA LYS A 215 5.00 9.18 9.29
C LYS A 215 4.62 9.83 7.94
N PRO A 216 3.36 9.74 7.49
CA PRO A 216 3.00 10.11 6.11
C PRO A 216 3.24 11.60 5.80
N VAL A 217 3.02 12.50 6.75
CA VAL A 217 3.25 13.95 6.57
C VAL A 217 4.75 14.27 6.47
N GLU A 218 5.57 13.64 7.31
CA GLU A 218 7.02 13.78 7.26
C GLU A 218 7.58 13.23 5.94
N ALA A 219 7.11 12.04 5.53
CA ALA A 219 7.48 11.42 4.27
C ALA A 219 7.13 12.31 3.07
N LYS A 220 5.93 12.91 3.06
CA LYS A 220 5.52 13.86 2.00
C LYS A 220 6.49 15.03 1.87
N SER A 221 6.88 15.60 2.98
CA SER A 221 7.83 16.71 3.01
C SER A 221 9.24 16.29 2.59
N PHE A 222 9.68 15.11 3.06
CA PHE A 222 11.02 14.60 2.80
C PHE A 222 11.22 14.21 1.33
N PHE A 223 10.27 13.48 0.74
CA PHE A 223 10.35 13.04 -0.65
C PHE A 223 9.91 14.10 -1.65
N LYS A 224 9.35 15.23 -1.19
CA LYS A 224 8.80 16.31 -2.03
C LYS A 224 7.80 15.81 -3.09
N TRP A 225 6.98 14.84 -2.70
CA TRP A 225 5.94 14.30 -3.56
C TRP A 225 4.70 15.20 -3.49
N GLU A 226 4.60 16.10 -4.44
CA GLU A 226 3.43 16.96 -4.63
C GLU A 226 2.41 16.25 -5.52
N LYS A 227 1.12 16.53 -5.24
CA LYS A 227 0.01 16.11 -6.11
C LYS A 227 0.01 16.85 -7.43
#